data_0c4602b5298b9e1be395d14aaa98f13d
#
_entry.id   0c4602b5298b9e1be395d14aaa98f13d
#
_cell.length_a   1.000
_cell.length_b   1.000
_cell.length_c   1.000
_cell.angle_alpha   90.00
_cell.angle_beta   90.00
_cell.angle_gamma   90.00
#
_symmetry.space_group_name_H-M   'P 1'
#
loop_
_entity.id
_entity.type
_entity.pdbx_description
1 polymer ?
#
loop_
_entity_poly.entity_id
_entity_poly.type
_entity_poly.pdbx_seq_one_letter_code
_entity_poly.pdbx_strand_id
1 'polypeptide(L)'
;MPSSHQKIPHYMNTQKATFVQRPIGDLIPVSRNFPYPCPQQLVSLYGHATIKDGSMSNENPESDQRPITTRIDGRVGILTFHRPRVMNAFNSALIDATNQAMDAFMNDDAVLAIIVHGDGRCFSAGFDMKESAARGISGEDEWRDVLTKDFDFIMQFWNAPKPTIAAAHGHCIGGAMELLMACDLAVASESTLFGEPEVRFGSGIVAMLAPHVIGPKQAKELLLTGNDRVNAQRCYEMGILNRVVADGDEMKAAMALATQITSAAPRSVQMTKAAIHRSYELAQMRTALLEALETDILIEADESPERLEFNRIRKEQGLKAALAWRDARA
;
A
#
# COMPACT_ATOMS: atom_id res chain seq x y z
N MET A 1 -31.89 66.47 -20.14
CA MET A 1 -30.55 66.90 -20.65
C MET A 1 -29.52 65.91 -20.15
N PRO A 2 -28.47 65.60 -20.94
CA PRO A 2 -28.57 64.44 -21.89
C PRO A 2 -27.77 63.24 -21.40
N SER A 3 -28.24 62.09 -21.92
CA SER A 3 -27.61 60.78 -21.90
C SER A 3 -26.24 60.75 -22.60
N SER A 4 -25.26 60.06 -22.01
CA SER A 4 -24.06 59.65 -22.71
C SER A 4 -24.00 58.13 -22.79
N HIS A 5 -24.36 57.61 -23.97
CA HIS A 5 -24.12 56.24 -24.38
C HIS A 5 -22.62 56.06 -24.68
N GLN A 6 -21.94 55.19 -23.93
CA GLN A 6 -20.63 54.67 -24.32
C GLN A 6 -20.79 53.38 -25.08
N LYS A 7 -20.34 53.39 -26.34
CA LYS A 7 -20.29 52.29 -27.30
C LYS A 7 -19.17 51.32 -26.92
N ILE A 8 -19.50 50.03 -26.82
CA ILE A 8 -18.53 48.94 -26.72
C ILE A 8 -18.17 48.51 -28.16
N PRO A 9 -16.90 48.38 -28.55
CA PRO A 9 -16.53 47.89 -29.87
C PRO A 9 -16.62 46.33 -29.90
N HIS A 10 -17.41 45.85 -30.88
CA HIS A 10 -17.39 44.49 -31.34
C HIS A 10 -16.07 44.17 -32.06
N TYR A 11 -15.28 43.24 -31.49
CA TYR A 11 -14.29 42.49 -32.27
C TYR A 11 -14.80 41.08 -32.51
N MET A 12 -15.47 40.88 -33.62
CA MET A 12 -15.63 39.56 -34.22
C MET A 12 -14.41 39.29 -35.10
N ASN A 13 -13.57 38.34 -34.68
CA ASN A 13 -12.59 37.74 -35.56
C ASN A 13 -12.89 36.25 -35.71
N THR A 14 -13.63 35.93 -36.76
CA THR A 14 -13.94 34.56 -37.19
C THR A 14 -12.72 34.00 -37.89
N GLN A 15 -11.84 33.32 -37.20
CA GLN A 15 -10.92 32.38 -37.83
C GLN A 15 -11.60 31.01 -37.98
N LYS A 16 -11.92 30.65 -39.20
CA LYS A 16 -12.35 29.32 -39.62
C LYS A 16 -11.19 28.34 -39.36
N ALA A 17 -11.29 27.53 -38.30
CA ALA A 17 -10.42 26.39 -38.09
C ALA A 17 -10.75 25.33 -39.15
N THR A 18 -9.91 25.20 -40.17
CA THR A 18 -9.97 24.11 -41.14
C THR A 18 -9.48 22.84 -40.43
N PHE A 19 -10.39 21.94 -40.11
CA PHE A 19 -10.03 20.60 -39.65
C PHE A 19 -9.39 19.84 -40.81
N VAL A 20 -8.08 19.69 -40.81
CA VAL A 20 -7.37 18.76 -41.67
C VAL A 20 -7.52 17.37 -41.04
N GLN A 21 -8.39 16.56 -41.66
CA GLN A 21 -8.54 15.15 -41.34
C GLN A 21 -7.26 14.43 -41.80
N ARG A 22 -6.37 14.08 -40.86
CA ARG A 22 -5.23 13.19 -41.15
C ARG A 22 -5.72 11.75 -41.19
N PRO A 23 -5.29 10.96 -42.21
CA PRO A 23 -5.66 9.56 -42.28
C PRO A 23 -5.10 8.78 -41.07
N ILE A 24 -5.93 7.87 -40.54
CA ILE A 24 -5.60 6.92 -39.46
C ILE A 24 -4.62 5.87 -40.03
N GLY A 25 -3.34 6.24 -40.17
CA GLY A 25 -2.33 5.39 -40.77
C GLY A 25 -0.95 5.41 -40.14
N ASP A 26 -0.64 6.43 -39.35
CA ASP A 26 0.68 6.53 -38.68
C ASP A 26 0.54 6.33 -37.17
N LEU A 27 0.17 5.11 -36.80
CA LEU A 27 0.41 4.64 -35.44
C LEU A 27 1.93 4.41 -35.28
N ILE A 28 2.54 5.28 -34.51
CA ILE A 28 3.91 5.14 -34.01
C ILE A 28 4.14 3.68 -33.63
N PRO A 29 5.17 3.00 -34.15
CA PRO A 29 5.49 1.66 -33.71
C PRO A 29 5.77 1.69 -32.21
N VAL A 30 4.93 1.03 -31.42
CA VAL A 30 5.18 0.78 -29.99
C VAL A 30 6.43 -0.09 -29.95
N SER A 31 7.59 0.53 -29.78
CA SER A 31 8.80 -0.20 -29.46
C SER A 31 8.55 -0.99 -28.17
N ARG A 32 8.81 -2.30 -28.20
CA ARG A 32 8.70 -3.22 -27.04
C ARG A 32 9.76 -2.97 -25.97
N ASN A 33 10.19 -1.75 -25.79
CA ASN A 33 11.13 -1.39 -24.73
C ASN A 33 10.36 -0.65 -23.63
N PHE A 34 9.81 -1.41 -22.70
CA PHE A 34 9.53 -0.86 -21.37
C PHE A 34 10.86 -0.42 -20.77
N PRO A 35 10.99 0.79 -20.23
CA PRO A 35 12.25 1.31 -19.67
C PRO A 35 12.64 0.69 -18.32
N TYR A 36 12.07 -0.44 -17.93
CA TYR A 36 12.45 -1.15 -16.71
C TYR A 36 12.90 -2.56 -17.06
N PRO A 37 14.11 -2.97 -16.65
CA PRO A 37 14.53 -4.36 -16.82
C PRO A 37 13.63 -5.26 -16.00
N CYS A 38 13.14 -6.30 -16.66
CA CYS A 38 12.46 -7.43 -16.01
C CYS A 38 13.41 -8.03 -14.94
N PRO A 39 12.95 -8.38 -13.72
CA PRO A 39 13.79 -8.91 -12.65
C PRO A 39 14.52 -10.22 -12.95
N GLN A 40 14.36 -10.80 -14.12
CA GLN A 40 14.95 -12.11 -14.49
C GLN A 40 16.47 -12.11 -14.75
N GLN A 41 17.19 -10.99 -14.66
CA GLN A 41 18.64 -10.99 -14.93
C GLN A 41 19.55 -10.93 -13.69
N LEU A 42 19.02 -11.03 -12.46
CA LEU A 42 19.80 -11.01 -11.22
C LEU A 42 19.98 -12.38 -10.52
N VAL A 43 19.53 -13.49 -11.11
CA VAL A 43 19.59 -14.84 -10.47
C VAL A 43 20.91 -15.58 -10.75
N SER A 44 21.94 -14.97 -11.34
CA SER A 44 23.15 -15.69 -11.76
C SER A 44 24.40 -15.50 -10.87
N LEU A 45 24.33 -14.99 -9.65
CA LEU A 45 25.53 -14.72 -8.84
C LEU A 45 25.58 -15.36 -7.43
N TYR A 46 24.62 -16.21 -7.04
CA TYR A 46 24.76 -16.95 -5.78
C TYR A 46 24.78 -18.46 -6.00
N GLY A 47 25.98 -19.02 -5.82
CA GLY A 47 26.28 -20.43 -5.95
C GLY A 47 25.54 -21.30 -4.94
N HIS A 48 25.21 -22.52 -5.37
CA HIS A 48 24.65 -23.59 -4.56
C HIS A 48 25.55 -23.94 -3.36
N ALA A 49 25.09 -23.68 -2.15
CA ALA A 49 25.63 -24.26 -0.94
C ALA A 49 24.80 -25.46 -0.54
N THR A 50 25.39 -26.64 -0.64
CA THR A 50 24.85 -27.91 -0.17
C THR A 50 24.84 -27.92 1.35
N ILE A 51 23.66 -28.03 1.98
CA ILE A 51 23.51 -28.21 3.42
C ILE A 51 23.60 -29.71 3.75
N LYS A 52 24.58 -30.06 4.57
CA LYS A 52 24.72 -31.38 5.19
C LYS A 52 23.77 -31.48 6.39
N ASP A 53 23.06 -32.58 6.45
CA ASP A 53 22.30 -33.09 7.59
C ASP A 53 23.11 -33.08 8.90
N GLY A 54 22.49 -32.58 9.96
CA GLY A 54 23.03 -32.66 11.32
C GLY A 54 21.98 -32.24 12.34
N SER A 55 21.26 -33.22 12.86
CA SER A 55 20.25 -33.16 13.92
C SER A 55 20.62 -32.30 15.12
N MET A 56 19.68 -31.46 15.62
CA MET A 56 19.14 -31.53 16.99
C MET A 56 18.01 -30.54 17.18
N SER A 57 16.89 -31.06 17.63
CA SER A 57 15.64 -30.44 17.95
C SER A 57 15.77 -29.38 19.04
N ASN A 58 15.36 -28.15 18.72
CA ASN A 58 14.73 -27.23 19.68
C ASN A 58 13.50 -26.68 18.95
N GLU A 59 12.38 -27.36 19.14
CA GLU A 59 11.08 -26.94 18.64
C GLU A 59 10.68 -25.64 19.33
N ASN A 60 10.86 -24.54 18.61
CA ASN A 60 10.25 -23.26 18.96
C ASN A 60 8.80 -23.30 18.44
N PRO A 61 7.76 -23.22 19.29
CA PRO A 61 6.36 -23.39 18.87
C PRO A 61 5.87 -22.33 17.87
N GLU A 62 6.68 -21.30 17.52
CA GLU A 62 6.36 -20.27 16.55
C GLU A 62 6.74 -20.63 15.08
N SER A 63 7.48 -21.73 14.84
CA SER A 63 8.06 -22.03 13.53
C SER A 63 7.14 -22.82 12.57
N ASP A 64 6.00 -23.29 13.02
CA ASP A 64 5.14 -24.22 12.23
C ASP A 64 3.89 -23.56 11.59
N GLN A 65 3.72 -22.24 11.67
CA GLN A 65 2.63 -21.55 11.00
C GLN A 65 3.17 -20.71 9.82
N ARG A 66 2.77 -21.09 8.61
CA ARG A 66 3.02 -20.28 7.41
C ARG A 66 2.50 -18.86 7.66
N PRO A 67 3.31 -17.81 7.44
CA PRO A 67 2.92 -16.42 7.78
C PRO A 67 1.80 -15.88 6.89
N ILE A 68 1.54 -16.55 5.78
CA ILE A 68 0.42 -16.29 4.87
C ILE A 68 -0.20 -17.63 4.43
N THR A 69 -1.42 -17.56 3.92
CA THR A 69 -2.03 -18.63 3.11
C THR A 69 -2.50 -18.06 1.78
N THR A 70 -2.50 -18.93 0.74
CA THR A 70 -2.98 -18.55 -0.59
C THR A 70 -3.97 -19.60 -1.09
N ARG A 71 -4.98 -19.15 -1.84
CA ARG A 71 -5.90 -20.01 -2.58
C ARG A 71 -6.38 -19.30 -3.85
N ILE A 72 -6.84 -20.06 -4.81
CA ILE A 72 -7.50 -19.54 -6.00
C ILE A 72 -8.97 -19.93 -5.94
N ASP A 73 -9.86 -18.96 -6.14
CA ASP A 73 -11.30 -19.16 -6.18
C ASP A 73 -11.82 -18.63 -7.54
N GLY A 74 -12.15 -19.56 -8.42
CA GLY A 74 -12.44 -19.25 -9.82
C GLY A 74 -11.24 -18.58 -10.50
N ARG A 75 -11.32 -17.27 -10.77
CA ARG A 75 -10.26 -16.45 -11.39
C ARG A 75 -9.65 -15.43 -10.44
N VAL A 76 -9.85 -15.60 -9.14
CA VAL A 76 -9.42 -14.69 -8.11
C VAL A 76 -8.36 -15.37 -7.24
N GLY A 77 -7.15 -14.81 -7.18
CA GLY A 77 -6.14 -15.16 -6.20
C GLY A 77 -6.49 -14.53 -4.86
N ILE A 78 -6.44 -15.29 -3.78
CA ILE A 78 -6.72 -14.82 -2.43
C ILE A 78 -5.47 -15.03 -1.59
N LEU A 79 -4.91 -13.93 -1.09
CA LEU A 79 -3.80 -13.89 -0.16
C LEU A 79 -4.33 -13.54 1.22
N THR A 80 -4.00 -14.36 2.22
CA THR A 80 -4.41 -14.15 3.61
C THR A 80 -3.19 -14.02 4.49
N PHE A 81 -3.03 -12.88 5.17
CA PHE A 81 -2.04 -12.75 6.25
C PHE A 81 -2.42 -13.66 7.40
N HIS A 82 -1.51 -14.52 7.84
CA HIS A 82 -1.80 -15.58 8.82
C HIS A 82 -0.85 -15.56 10.02
N ARG A 83 -0.83 -14.43 10.73
CA ARG A 83 -0.15 -14.24 12.02
C ARG A 83 -1.11 -13.64 13.05
N PRO A 84 -2.30 -14.24 13.30
CA PRO A 84 -3.37 -13.63 14.10
C PRO A 84 -2.97 -13.34 15.55
N ARG A 85 -2.02 -14.09 16.12
CA ARG A 85 -1.52 -13.89 17.50
C ARG A 85 -0.82 -12.55 17.70
N VAL A 86 -0.22 -12.01 16.62
CA VAL A 86 0.48 -10.71 16.59
C VAL A 86 -0.22 -9.71 15.67
N MET A 87 -1.55 -9.85 15.50
CA MET A 87 -2.37 -8.96 14.70
C MET A 87 -1.88 -8.82 13.24
N ASN A 88 -1.41 -9.91 12.65
CA ASN A 88 -0.90 -9.98 11.28
C ASN A 88 0.21 -8.94 10.99
N ALA A 89 1.03 -8.60 11.99
CA ALA A 89 2.13 -7.66 11.83
C ALA A 89 3.14 -8.14 10.78
N PHE A 90 3.61 -7.22 9.93
CA PHE A 90 4.50 -7.46 8.80
C PHE A 90 5.94 -7.64 9.29
N ASN A 91 6.37 -8.88 9.48
CA ASN A 91 7.78 -9.23 9.68
C ASN A 91 8.40 -9.70 8.37
N SER A 92 9.73 -9.87 8.35
CA SER A 92 10.46 -10.31 7.16
C SER A 92 9.87 -11.57 6.53
N ALA A 93 9.52 -12.57 7.35
CA ALA A 93 8.97 -13.84 6.84
C ALA A 93 7.61 -13.66 6.15
N LEU A 94 6.74 -12.76 6.67
CA LEU A 94 5.46 -12.45 6.03
C LEU A 94 5.67 -11.65 4.74
N ILE A 95 6.58 -10.68 4.74
CA ILE A 95 6.94 -9.88 3.58
C ILE A 95 7.46 -10.78 2.45
N ASP A 96 8.44 -11.64 2.73
CA ASP A 96 9.04 -12.55 1.76
C ASP A 96 8.01 -13.53 1.19
N ALA A 97 7.18 -14.11 2.06
CA ALA A 97 6.13 -15.03 1.62
C ALA A 97 5.05 -14.33 0.77
N THR A 98 4.71 -13.08 1.11
CA THR A 98 3.77 -12.27 0.33
C THR A 98 4.34 -11.93 -1.04
N ASN A 99 5.61 -11.53 -1.13
CA ASN A 99 6.28 -11.24 -2.40
C ASN A 99 6.25 -12.46 -3.32
N GLN A 100 6.59 -13.65 -2.79
CA GLN A 100 6.53 -14.91 -3.55
C GLN A 100 5.11 -15.24 -4.01
N ALA A 101 4.10 -15.03 -3.18
CA ALA A 101 2.71 -15.28 -3.51
C ALA A 101 2.19 -14.31 -4.58
N MET A 102 2.54 -13.04 -4.47
CA MET A 102 2.20 -12.04 -5.48
C MET A 102 2.83 -12.36 -6.83
N ASP A 103 4.12 -12.73 -6.85
CA ASP A 103 4.80 -13.17 -8.08
C ASP A 103 4.11 -14.40 -8.70
N ALA A 104 3.73 -15.38 -7.89
CA ALA A 104 3.00 -16.54 -8.36
C ALA A 104 1.64 -16.17 -8.98
N PHE A 105 0.86 -15.29 -8.33
CA PHE A 105 -0.41 -14.80 -8.86
C PHE A 105 -0.24 -13.98 -10.13
N MET A 106 0.83 -13.15 -10.24
CA MET A 106 1.10 -12.39 -11.46
C MET A 106 1.42 -13.27 -12.66
N ASN A 107 2.11 -14.39 -12.44
CA ASN A 107 2.53 -15.33 -13.49
C ASN A 107 1.48 -16.40 -13.82
N ASP A 108 0.39 -16.50 -13.07
CA ASP A 108 -0.69 -17.47 -13.34
C ASP A 108 -1.79 -16.84 -14.20
N ASP A 109 -1.89 -17.21 -15.46
CA ASP A 109 -2.90 -16.71 -16.40
C ASP A 109 -4.35 -17.02 -15.97
N ALA A 110 -4.56 -18.00 -15.08
CA ALA A 110 -5.88 -18.27 -14.52
C ALA A 110 -6.33 -17.20 -13.52
N VAL A 111 -5.40 -16.49 -12.87
CA VAL A 111 -5.69 -15.41 -11.92
C VAL A 111 -5.86 -14.08 -12.66
N LEU A 112 -6.99 -13.41 -12.49
CA LEU A 112 -7.30 -12.12 -13.12
C LEU A 112 -7.46 -10.97 -12.13
N ALA A 113 -7.70 -11.24 -10.87
CA ALA A 113 -7.75 -10.28 -9.78
C ALA A 113 -7.22 -10.90 -8.50
N ILE A 114 -6.75 -10.08 -7.57
CA ILE A 114 -6.17 -10.52 -6.30
C ILE A 114 -6.93 -9.86 -5.16
N ILE A 115 -7.32 -10.66 -4.15
CA ILE A 115 -7.84 -10.15 -2.88
C ILE A 115 -6.78 -10.39 -1.81
N VAL A 116 -6.53 -9.37 -0.97
CA VAL A 116 -5.72 -9.48 0.23
C VAL A 116 -6.57 -9.20 1.48
N HIS A 117 -6.45 -10.05 2.50
CA HIS A 117 -7.11 -9.88 3.77
C HIS A 117 -6.30 -10.47 4.94
N GLY A 118 -6.75 -10.25 6.16
CA GLY A 118 -6.13 -10.82 7.36
C GLY A 118 -6.90 -12.00 7.92
N ASP A 119 -6.23 -12.93 8.57
CA ASP A 119 -6.86 -13.96 9.38
C ASP A 119 -7.05 -13.49 10.83
N GLY A 120 -8.03 -14.07 11.52
CA GLY A 120 -8.32 -13.79 12.92
C GLY A 120 -9.10 -12.49 13.13
N ARG A 121 -8.62 -11.61 14.02
CA ARG A 121 -9.39 -10.47 14.52
C ARG A 121 -9.16 -9.14 13.81
N CYS A 122 -8.23 -9.07 12.85
CA CYS A 122 -7.92 -7.83 12.15
C CYS A 122 -7.22 -8.07 10.81
N PHE A 123 -7.24 -7.06 9.97
CA PHE A 123 -6.50 -7.04 8.72
C PHE A 123 -5.00 -7.10 9.00
N SER A 124 -4.42 -6.05 9.58
CA SER A 124 -3.04 -6.03 10.06
C SER A 124 -2.78 -4.79 10.94
N ALA A 125 -1.81 -4.89 11.84
CA ALA A 125 -1.29 -3.80 12.67
C ALA A 125 -0.06 -3.10 12.04
N GLY A 126 0.26 -3.34 10.76
CA GLY A 126 1.43 -2.77 10.09
C GLY A 126 2.73 -3.49 10.38
N PHE A 127 3.85 -2.81 10.25
CA PHE A 127 5.19 -3.40 10.43
C PHE A 127 5.44 -3.90 11.85
N ASP A 128 6.16 -5.03 11.96
CA ASP A 128 6.43 -5.70 13.25
C ASP A 128 7.47 -4.93 14.06
N MET A 129 6.99 -4.06 14.95
CA MET A 129 7.83 -3.21 15.81
C MET A 129 8.79 -4.02 16.70
N LYS A 130 8.47 -5.29 17.02
CA LYS A 130 9.34 -6.14 17.83
C LYS A 130 10.54 -6.59 17.01
N GLU A 131 10.32 -7.01 15.77
CA GLU A 131 11.40 -7.39 14.86
C GLU A 131 12.25 -6.18 14.49
N SER A 132 11.64 -5.04 14.15
CA SER A 132 12.36 -3.80 13.86
C SER A 132 13.31 -3.41 14.99
N ALA A 133 12.83 -3.48 16.24
CA ALA A 133 13.68 -3.21 17.40
C ALA A 133 14.83 -4.20 17.60
N ALA A 134 14.61 -5.47 17.25
CA ALA A 134 15.63 -6.52 17.43
C ALA A 134 16.77 -6.41 16.40
N ARG A 135 16.53 -5.75 15.28
CA ARG A 135 17.54 -5.55 14.21
C ARG A 135 18.65 -4.60 14.62
N GLY A 136 18.40 -3.67 15.56
CA GLY A 136 19.39 -2.69 16.03
C GLY A 136 19.87 -1.75 14.93
N ILE A 137 18.97 -1.37 14.00
CA ILE A 137 19.24 -0.52 12.85
C ILE A 137 19.72 0.86 13.31
N SER A 138 20.78 1.38 12.72
CA SER A 138 21.34 2.69 13.05
C SER A 138 21.88 3.40 11.82
N GLY A 139 21.66 4.71 11.76
CA GLY A 139 22.12 5.56 10.66
C GLY A 139 21.32 5.42 9.37
N GLU A 140 21.49 6.38 8.47
CA GLU A 140 20.68 6.53 7.26
C GLU A 140 20.82 5.36 6.28
N ASP A 141 22.02 4.79 6.12
CA ASP A 141 22.26 3.72 5.14
C ASP A 141 21.49 2.44 5.51
N GLU A 142 21.53 2.03 6.79
CA GLU A 142 20.81 0.84 7.23
C GLU A 142 19.29 1.06 7.19
N TRP A 143 18.82 2.26 7.57
CA TRP A 143 17.41 2.62 7.45
C TRP A 143 16.95 2.65 6.00
N ARG A 144 17.77 3.16 5.09
CA ARG A 144 17.48 3.14 3.64
C ARG A 144 17.24 1.74 3.13
N ASP A 145 18.10 0.79 3.49
CA ASP A 145 17.97 -0.61 3.07
C ASP A 145 16.69 -1.25 3.57
N VAL A 146 16.27 -0.94 4.79
CA VAL A 146 15.03 -1.47 5.39
C VAL A 146 13.79 -0.81 4.78
N LEU A 147 13.73 0.51 4.81
CA LEU A 147 12.55 1.25 4.37
C LEU A 147 12.32 1.13 2.86
N THR A 148 13.38 0.95 2.05
CA THR A 148 13.21 0.64 0.63
C THR A 148 12.50 -0.70 0.42
N LYS A 149 12.86 -1.73 1.20
CA LYS A 149 12.17 -3.04 1.13
C LYS A 149 10.72 -2.95 1.61
N ASP A 150 10.48 -2.20 2.67
CA ASP A 150 9.14 -1.98 3.22
C ASP A 150 8.28 -1.18 2.23
N PHE A 151 8.84 -0.17 1.58
CA PHE A 151 8.21 0.59 0.50
C PHE A 151 7.87 -0.30 -0.71
N ASP A 152 8.81 -1.10 -1.18
CA ASP A 152 8.60 -2.02 -2.31
C ASP A 152 7.54 -3.06 -1.98
N PHE A 153 7.50 -3.57 -0.74
CA PHE A 153 6.47 -4.46 -0.26
C PHE A 153 5.07 -3.84 -0.33
N ILE A 154 4.91 -2.58 0.06
CA ILE A 154 3.63 -1.87 -0.05
C ILE A 154 3.29 -1.62 -1.53
N MET A 155 4.25 -1.07 -2.28
CA MET A 155 4.01 -0.61 -3.63
C MET A 155 3.82 -1.73 -4.66
N GLN A 156 4.14 -2.99 -4.34
CA GLN A 156 3.85 -4.11 -5.24
C GLN A 156 2.34 -4.27 -5.51
N PHE A 157 1.46 -3.90 -4.56
CA PHE A 157 0.01 -3.96 -4.73
C PHE A 157 -0.48 -2.90 -5.72
N TRP A 158 0.10 -1.70 -5.65
CA TRP A 158 -0.12 -0.64 -6.65
C TRP A 158 0.42 -1.06 -8.02
N ASN A 159 1.67 -1.51 -8.08
CA ASN A 159 2.37 -1.84 -9.32
C ASN A 159 1.86 -3.12 -10.00
N ALA A 160 1.08 -3.94 -9.32
CA ALA A 160 0.52 -5.17 -9.87
C ALA A 160 -0.23 -4.92 -11.18
N PRO A 161 0.04 -5.65 -12.27
CA PRO A 161 -0.71 -5.50 -13.52
C PRO A 161 -2.16 -6.02 -13.42
N LYS A 162 -2.43 -6.90 -12.45
CA LYS A 162 -3.77 -7.41 -12.15
C LYS A 162 -4.40 -6.57 -11.04
N PRO A 163 -5.73 -6.31 -11.09
CA PRO A 163 -6.41 -5.59 -10.04
C PRO A 163 -6.25 -6.22 -8.66
N THR A 164 -5.99 -5.37 -7.65
CA THR A 164 -5.83 -5.74 -6.25
C THR A 164 -6.96 -5.15 -5.41
N ILE A 165 -7.49 -5.93 -4.47
CA ILE A 165 -8.62 -5.56 -3.61
C ILE A 165 -8.26 -5.88 -2.17
N ALA A 166 -8.26 -4.88 -1.29
CA ALA A 166 -8.13 -5.10 0.14
C ALA A 166 -9.50 -5.38 0.78
N ALA A 167 -9.59 -6.40 1.62
CA ALA A 167 -10.77 -6.71 2.43
C ALA A 167 -10.38 -6.59 3.92
N ALA A 168 -10.68 -5.45 4.53
CA ALA A 168 -10.22 -5.12 5.87
C ALA A 168 -11.31 -5.34 6.93
N HIS A 169 -10.88 -5.78 8.12
CA HIS A 169 -11.70 -5.87 9.31
C HIS A 169 -10.87 -5.60 10.57
N GLY A 170 -11.52 -5.27 11.66
CA GLY A 170 -10.90 -5.05 12.97
C GLY A 170 -9.94 -3.84 12.97
N HIS A 171 -8.66 -4.05 12.70
CA HIS A 171 -7.66 -2.98 12.65
C HIS A 171 -6.87 -3.01 11.34
N CYS A 172 -6.61 -1.83 10.79
CA CYS A 172 -5.77 -1.60 9.62
C CYS A 172 -4.92 -0.35 9.89
N ILE A 173 -3.73 -0.53 10.48
CA ILE A 173 -2.95 0.53 11.11
C ILE A 173 -1.55 0.61 10.51
N GLY A 174 -1.03 1.83 10.33
CA GLY A 174 0.33 2.09 9.84
C GLY A 174 0.55 1.51 8.46
N GLY A 175 1.66 0.85 8.21
CA GLY A 175 1.97 0.20 6.92
C GLY A 175 0.86 -0.70 6.38
N ALA A 176 -0.09 -1.18 7.21
CA ALA A 176 -1.26 -1.90 6.73
C ALA A 176 -2.29 -0.98 6.07
N MET A 177 -2.45 0.25 6.57
CA MET A 177 -3.29 1.26 5.93
C MET A 177 -2.65 1.76 4.64
N GLU A 178 -1.33 1.92 4.62
CA GLU A 178 -0.58 2.26 3.41
C GLU A 178 -0.75 1.16 2.32
N LEU A 179 -0.62 -0.13 2.70
CA LEU A 179 -0.86 -1.26 1.79
C LEU A 179 -2.31 -1.27 1.27
N LEU A 180 -3.30 -1.01 2.13
CA LEU A 180 -4.70 -0.92 1.72
C LEU A 180 -4.89 0.22 0.71
N MET A 181 -4.26 1.39 0.91
CA MET A 181 -4.30 2.51 -0.04
C MET A 181 -3.53 2.20 -1.34
N ALA A 182 -2.55 1.32 -1.31
CA ALA A 182 -1.84 0.85 -2.50
C ALA A 182 -2.67 -0.14 -3.35
N CYS A 183 -3.68 -0.79 -2.78
CA CYS A 183 -4.62 -1.61 -3.53
C CYS A 183 -5.52 -0.75 -4.43
N ASP A 184 -5.96 -1.30 -5.56
CA ASP A 184 -6.87 -0.59 -6.49
C ASP A 184 -8.23 -0.31 -5.87
N LEU A 185 -8.71 -1.24 -5.04
CA LEU A 185 -10.00 -1.15 -4.37
C LEU A 185 -9.86 -1.61 -2.91
N ALA A 186 -10.69 -1.03 -2.05
CA ALA A 186 -10.74 -1.40 -0.64
C ALA A 186 -12.18 -1.52 -0.13
N VAL A 187 -12.43 -2.58 0.61
CA VAL A 187 -13.70 -2.85 1.32
C VAL A 187 -13.38 -3.06 2.79
N ALA A 188 -14.21 -2.55 3.68
CA ALA A 188 -14.04 -2.79 5.11
C ALA A 188 -15.36 -3.11 5.81
N SER A 189 -15.28 -3.87 6.90
CA SER A 189 -16.38 -3.99 7.85
C SER A 189 -16.56 -2.70 8.65
N GLU A 190 -17.80 -2.43 9.08
CA GLU A 190 -18.19 -1.16 9.71
C GLU A 190 -17.48 -0.87 11.03
N SER A 191 -17.07 -1.91 11.77
CA SER A 191 -16.34 -1.78 13.03
C SER A 191 -14.83 -1.59 12.85
N THR A 192 -14.30 -1.60 11.62
CA THR A 192 -12.87 -1.47 11.35
C THR A 192 -12.33 -0.11 11.77
N LEU A 193 -11.18 -0.12 12.44
CA LEU A 193 -10.43 1.06 12.83
C LEU A 193 -9.17 1.19 11.98
N PHE A 194 -8.93 2.41 11.50
CA PHE A 194 -7.82 2.78 10.63
C PHE A 194 -6.95 3.84 11.29
N GLY A 195 -5.71 3.97 10.83
CA GLY A 195 -4.86 5.10 11.21
C GLY A 195 -3.39 4.95 10.87
N GLU A 196 -2.70 6.08 10.99
CA GLU A 196 -1.27 6.26 10.74
C GLU A 196 -0.65 6.93 11.98
N PRO A 197 -0.38 6.15 13.05
CA PRO A 197 0.04 6.71 14.35
C PRO A 197 1.55 7.04 14.45
N GLU A 198 2.32 6.89 13.39
CA GLU A 198 3.78 6.91 13.34
C GLU A 198 4.37 8.18 13.98
N VAL A 199 3.83 9.35 13.65
CA VAL A 199 4.29 10.65 14.20
C VAL A 199 4.17 10.74 15.73
N ARG A 200 3.27 9.96 16.34
CA ARG A 200 3.04 9.99 17.81
C ARG A 200 4.12 9.28 18.61
N PHE A 201 4.97 8.52 17.95
CA PHE A 201 6.13 7.87 18.58
C PHE A 201 7.45 8.15 17.84
N GLY A 202 7.49 9.21 17.02
CA GLY A 202 8.71 9.70 16.37
C GLY A 202 9.15 8.85 15.20
N SER A 203 8.20 8.28 14.46
CA SER A 203 8.41 7.51 13.23
C SER A 203 7.80 8.23 12.04
N GLY A 204 8.23 7.94 10.82
CA GLY A 204 7.67 8.49 9.60
C GLY A 204 6.71 7.55 8.89
N ILE A 205 6.38 7.85 7.64
CA ILE A 205 5.43 7.13 6.79
C ILE A 205 6.20 6.54 5.62
N VAL A 206 6.19 5.23 5.49
CA VAL A 206 6.98 4.49 4.48
C VAL A 206 6.50 4.79 3.07
N ALA A 207 5.20 4.64 2.80
CA ALA A 207 4.60 4.94 1.50
C ALA A 207 3.54 6.04 1.63
N MET A 208 3.92 7.29 1.40
CA MET A 208 3.12 8.50 1.57
C MET A 208 1.97 8.59 0.56
N LEU A 209 1.10 7.56 0.52
CA LEU A 209 -0.01 7.45 -0.44
C LEU A 209 -1.19 8.36 -0.12
N ALA A 210 -1.45 8.67 1.15
CA ALA A 210 -2.62 9.44 1.57
C ALA A 210 -2.82 10.75 0.79
N PRO A 211 -1.80 11.61 0.52
CA PRO A 211 -2.00 12.84 -0.27
C PRO A 211 -2.44 12.61 -1.72
N HIS A 212 -2.27 11.40 -2.24
CA HIS A 212 -2.65 11.02 -3.60
C HIS A 212 -4.01 10.33 -3.68
N VAL A 213 -4.46 9.76 -2.56
CA VAL A 213 -5.74 9.03 -2.46
C VAL A 213 -6.85 9.93 -1.93
N ILE A 214 -6.53 10.83 -0.98
CA ILE A 214 -7.49 11.72 -0.33
C ILE A 214 -7.11 13.19 -0.45
N GLY A 215 -8.03 14.07 -0.10
CA GLY A 215 -7.79 15.51 -0.16
C GLY A 215 -6.72 15.98 0.83
N PRO A 216 -6.01 17.10 0.53
CA PRO A 216 -4.84 17.52 1.32
C PRO A 216 -5.16 17.90 2.78
N LYS A 217 -6.39 18.31 3.08
CA LYS A 217 -6.81 18.60 4.47
C LYS A 217 -7.01 17.29 5.25
N GLN A 218 -7.61 16.29 4.62
CA GLN A 218 -7.85 14.98 5.21
C GLN A 218 -6.55 14.23 5.42
N ALA A 219 -5.63 14.26 4.43
CA ALA A 219 -4.30 13.67 4.56
C ALA A 219 -3.52 14.29 5.73
N LYS A 220 -3.52 15.62 5.84
CA LYS A 220 -2.86 16.33 6.96
C LYS A 220 -3.51 16.03 8.31
N GLU A 221 -4.84 15.98 8.39
CA GLU A 221 -5.55 15.61 9.61
C GLU A 221 -5.13 14.20 10.05
N LEU A 222 -5.18 13.22 9.16
CA LEU A 222 -4.80 11.84 9.44
C LEU A 222 -3.33 11.72 9.90
N LEU A 223 -2.41 12.22 9.09
CA LEU A 223 -0.98 11.99 9.27
C LEU A 223 -0.35 12.87 10.34
N LEU A 224 -0.77 14.13 10.50
CA LEU A 224 -0.17 15.04 11.48
C LEU A 224 -0.72 14.82 12.90
N THR A 225 -1.94 14.29 13.03
CA THR A 225 -2.49 13.92 14.34
C THR A 225 -2.07 12.52 14.78
N GLY A 226 -1.70 11.66 13.84
CA GLY A 226 -1.40 10.26 14.11
C GLY A 226 -2.60 9.51 14.69
N ASN A 227 -3.81 9.85 14.25
CA ASN A 227 -5.03 9.20 14.75
C ASN A 227 -5.09 7.75 14.27
N ASP A 228 -5.16 6.80 15.21
CA ASP A 228 -5.24 5.36 14.97
C ASP A 228 -6.64 4.77 15.25
N ARG A 229 -7.67 5.64 15.31
CA ARG A 229 -9.07 5.26 15.59
C ARG A 229 -10.05 5.90 14.61
N VAL A 230 -9.65 6.08 13.37
CA VAL A 230 -10.53 6.55 12.30
C VAL A 230 -11.47 5.40 11.92
N ASN A 231 -12.78 5.60 12.03
CA ASN A 231 -13.75 4.56 11.71
C ASN A 231 -13.91 4.35 10.19
N ALA A 232 -14.44 3.20 9.81
CA ALA A 232 -14.62 2.81 8.40
C ALA A 232 -15.51 3.81 7.63
N GLN A 233 -16.55 4.34 8.24
CA GLN A 233 -17.42 5.32 7.60
C GLN A 233 -16.67 6.61 7.24
N ARG A 234 -15.82 7.09 8.14
CA ARG A 234 -14.95 8.27 7.86
C ARG A 234 -13.96 7.98 6.75
N CYS A 235 -13.34 6.80 6.73
CA CYS A 235 -12.45 6.39 5.65
C CYS A 235 -13.18 6.31 4.29
N TYR A 236 -14.42 5.86 4.28
CA TYR A 236 -15.28 5.88 3.08
C TYR A 236 -15.57 7.30 2.61
N GLU A 237 -15.93 8.20 3.50
CA GLU A 237 -16.17 9.62 3.20
C GLU A 237 -14.93 10.34 2.66
N MET A 238 -13.75 9.96 3.14
CA MET A 238 -12.47 10.49 2.65
C MET A 238 -12.08 9.92 1.27
N GLY A 239 -12.68 8.80 0.85
CA GLY A 239 -12.36 8.14 -0.42
C GLY A 239 -11.29 7.05 -0.32
N ILE A 240 -10.91 6.63 0.89
CA ILE A 240 -9.98 5.50 1.11
C ILE A 240 -10.65 4.17 0.83
N LEU A 241 -11.94 4.04 1.17
CA LEU A 241 -12.72 2.83 0.98
C LEU A 241 -13.75 2.99 -0.15
N ASN A 242 -13.92 1.95 -0.94
CA ASN A 242 -14.98 1.86 -1.95
C ASN A 242 -16.31 1.41 -1.34
N ARG A 243 -16.28 0.63 -0.25
CA ARG A 243 -17.47 0.10 0.43
C ARG A 243 -17.21 -0.09 1.92
N VAL A 244 -18.24 0.16 2.71
CA VAL A 244 -18.36 -0.28 4.10
C VAL A 244 -19.52 -1.26 4.18
N VAL A 245 -19.32 -2.38 4.85
CA VAL A 245 -20.29 -3.47 4.96
C VAL A 245 -20.42 -3.92 6.42
N ALA A 246 -21.45 -4.70 6.72
CA ALA A 246 -21.61 -5.31 8.04
C ALA A 246 -20.39 -6.19 8.39
N ASP A 247 -20.09 -6.31 9.68
CA ASP A 247 -18.98 -7.12 10.16
C ASP A 247 -19.08 -8.57 9.68
N GLY A 248 -17.97 -9.06 9.09
CA GLY A 248 -17.87 -10.38 8.50
C GLY A 248 -18.31 -10.49 7.03
N ASP A 249 -18.86 -9.43 6.43
CA ASP A 249 -19.28 -9.42 5.01
C ASP A 249 -18.17 -8.84 4.07
N GLU A 250 -17.00 -8.37 4.59
CA GLU A 250 -15.95 -7.71 3.80
C GLU A 250 -15.39 -8.63 2.70
N MET A 251 -15.15 -9.90 3.01
CA MET A 251 -14.68 -10.87 2.00
C MET A 251 -15.73 -11.14 0.91
N LYS A 252 -17.00 -11.25 1.29
CA LYS A 252 -18.09 -11.43 0.34
C LYS A 252 -18.24 -10.23 -0.59
N ALA A 253 -18.09 -9.02 -0.06
CA ALA A 253 -18.15 -7.79 -0.84
C ALA A 253 -16.93 -7.63 -1.76
N ALA A 254 -15.73 -7.99 -1.30
CA ALA A 254 -14.51 -8.03 -2.11
C ALA A 254 -14.62 -9.06 -3.25
N MET A 255 -15.11 -10.27 -2.97
CA MET A 255 -15.39 -11.30 -3.99
C MET A 255 -16.41 -10.83 -5.03
N ALA A 256 -17.44 -10.10 -4.62
CA ALA A 256 -18.42 -9.53 -5.57
C ALA A 256 -17.77 -8.50 -6.51
N LEU A 257 -16.86 -7.65 -6.02
CA LEU A 257 -16.06 -6.73 -6.86
C LEU A 257 -15.12 -7.52 -7.79
N ALA A 258 -14.39 -8.48 -7.25
CA ALA A 258 -13.48 -9.32 -8.04
C ALA A 258 -14.22 -10.07 -9.15
N THR A 259 -15.42 -10.59 -8.88
CA THR A 259 -16.28 -11.26 -9.87
C THR A 259 -16.69 -10.31 -10.99
N GLN A 260 -17.08 -9.06 -10.67
CA GLN A 260 -17.40 -8.05 -11.68
C GLN A 260 -16.18 -7.76 -12.56
N ILE A 261 -14.99 -7.58 -11.96
CA ILE A 261 -13.74 -7.34 -12.68
C ILE A 261 -13.38 -8.53 -13.59
N THR A 262 -13.42 -9.74 -13.06
CA THR A 262 -13.00 -10.95 -13.78
C THR A 262 -14.01 -11.41 -14.84
N SER A 263 -15.24 -10.87 -14.85
CA SER A 263 -16.24 -11.07 -15.91
C SER A 263 -15.99 -10.20 -17.14
N ALA A 264 -15.19 -9.12 -17.00
CA ALA A 264 -14.83 -8.25 -18.08
C ALA A 264 -13.66 -8.82 -18.92
N ALA A 265 -13.40 -8.21 -20.10
CA ALA A 265 -12.27 -8.59 -20.94
C ALA A 265 -10.93 -8.31 -20.23
N PRO A 266 -10.10 -9.31 -19.94
CA PRO A 266 -8.91 -9.15 -19.07
C PRO A 266 -7.95 -8.06 -19.58
N ARG A 267 -7.69 -8.04 -20.89
CA ARG A 267 -6.83 -7.02 -21.50
C ARG A 267 -7.38 -5.60 -21.32
N SER A 268 -8.70 -5.42 -21.45
CA SER A 268 -9.33 -4.10 -21.25
C SER A 268 -9.18 -3.63 -19.81
N VAL A 269 -9.37 -4.52 -18.83
CA VAL A 269 -9.17 -4.20 -17.40
C VAL A 269 -7.72 -3.78 -17.14
N GLN A 270 -6.75 -4.57 -17.59
CA GLN A 270 -5.33 -4.27 -17.39
C GLN A 270 -4.91 -2.96 -18.07
N MET A 271 -5.35 -2.74 -19.30
CA MET A 271 -5.03 -1.50 -20.04
C MET A 271 -5.69 -0.27 -19.40
N THR A 272 -6.91 -0.41 -18.88
CA THR A 272 -7.60 0.66 -18.14
C THR A 272 -6.86 0.99 -16.85
N LYS A 273 -6.46 -0.03 -16.05
CA LYS A 273 -5.62 0.17 -14.85
C LYS A 273 -4.32 0.88 -15.23
N ALA A 274 -3.62 0.41 -16.25
CA ALA A 274 -2.36 1.02 -16.70
C ALA A 274 -2.56 2.49 -17.15
N ALA A 275 -3.67 2.82 -17.82
CA ALA A 275 -3.98 4.18 -18.21
C ALA A 275 -4.26 5.09 -17.00
N ILE A 276 -4.97 4.59 -15.98
CA ILE A 276 -5.19 5.29 -14.72
C ILE A 276 -3.85 5.55 -14.02
N HIS A 277 -3.01 4.52 -13.87
CA HIS A 277 -1.69 4.67 -13.24
C HIS A 277 -0.80 5.65 -14.00
N ARG A 278 -0.87 5.64 -15.36
CA ARG A 278 -0.13 6.61 -16.16
C ARG A 278 -0.50 8.06 -15.86
N SER A 279 -1.76 8.35 -15.51
CA SER A 279 -2.15 9.70 -15.11
C SER A 279 -1.48 10.16 -13.80
N TYR A 280 -1.31 9.26 -12.85
CA TYR A 280 -0.58 9.52 -11.60
C TYR A 280 0.92 9.68 -11.84
N GLU A 281 1.51 8.87 -12.73
CA GLU A 281 2.92 9.02 -13.14
C GLU A 281 3.17 10.37 -13.81
N LEU A 282 2.27 10.82 -14.70
CA LEU A 282 2.36 12.14 -15.31
C LEU A 282 2.19 13.29 -14.31
N ALA A 283 1.46 13.05 -13.22
CA ALA A 283 1.36 13.97 -12.07
C ALA A 283 2.55 13.84 -11.09
N GLN A 284 3.60 13.07 -11.46
CA GLN A 284 4.82 12.88 -10.68
C GLN A 284 4.61 12.20 -9.30
N MET A 285 3.56 11.40 -9.15
CA MET A 285 3.29 10.70 -7.90
C MET A 285 4.50 9.86 -7.44
N ARG A 286 5.12 9.08 -8.35
CA ARG A 286 6.29 8.26 -8.02
C ARG A 286 7.44 9.09 -7.45
N THR A 287 7.75 10.23 -8.08
CA THR A 287 8.79 11.14 -7.57
C THR A 287 8.46 11.64 -6.17
N ALA A 288 7.21 12.05 -5.94
CA ALA A 288 6.76 12.52 -4.63
C ALA A 288 6.85 11.42 -3.55
N LEU A 289 6.51 10.17 -3.89
CA LEU A 289 6.62 9.03 -2.97
C LEU A 289 8.09 8.72 -2.61
N LEU A 290 9.01 8.78 -3.58
CA LEU A 290 10.43 8.55 -3.33
C LEU A 290 11.06 9.69 -2.48
N GLU A 291 10.69 10.94 -2.72
CA GLU A 291 11.11 12.08 -1.88
C GLU A 291 10.54 11.96 -0.44
N ALA A 292 9.32 11.43 -0.30
CA ALA A 292 8.75 11.16 1.02
C ALA A 292 9.47 10.02 1.74
N LEU A 293 9.88 8.96 1.03
CA LEU A 293 10.69 7.87 1.56
C LEU A 293 12.04 8.38 2.06
N GLU A 294 12.73 9.27 1.30
CA GLU A 294 13.96 9.91 1.77
C GLU A 294 13.74 10.71 3.06
N THR A 295 12.58 11.39 3.17
CA THR A 295 12.22 12.11 4.39
C THR A 295 12.01 11.16 5.56
N ASP A 296 11.36 10.01 5.32
CA ASP A 296 11.16 8.98 6.34
C ASP A 296 12.50 8.40 6.83
N ILE A 297 13.43 8.10 5.92
CA ILE A 297 14.79 7.66 6.28
C ILE A 297 15.47 8.63 7.24
N LEU A 298 15.35 9.94 6.98
CA LEU A 298 15.91 10.96 7.88
C LEU A 298 15.21 10.98 9.24
N ILE A 299 13.89 10.82 9.29
CA ILE A 299 13.10 10.75 10.53
C ILE A 299 13.52 9.50 11.34
N GLU A 300 13.65 8.37 10.67
CA GLU A 300 14.01 7.11 11.31
C GLU A 300 15.45 7.09 11.82
N ALA A 301 16.37 7.76 11.09
CA ALA A 301 17.77 7.91 11.49
C ALA A 301 17.99 8.97 12.59
N ASP A 302 17.08 9.95 12.70
CA ASP A 302 17.12 10.96 13.76
C ASP A 302 16.46 10.40 15.03
N GLU A 303 17.27 10.04 16.01
CA GLU A 303 16.80 9.51 17.30
C GLU A 303 16.14 10.63 18.14
N SER A 304 14.92 11.03 17.76
CA SER A 304 14.16 12.04 18.52
C SER A 304 13.97 11.61 20.00
N PRO A 305 13.89 12.57 20.95
CA PRO A 305 13.65 12.25 22.36
C PRO A 305 12.40 11.39 22.57
N GLU A 306 11.36 11.62 21.81
CA GLU A 306 10.10 10.86 21.84
C GLU A 306 10.30 9.42 21.40
N ARG A 307 11.05 9.19 20.35
CA ARG A 307 11.38 7.86 19.85
C ARG A 307 12.24 7.08 20.83
N LEU A 308 13.28 7.72 21.35
CA LEU A 308 14.15 7.10 22.37
C LEU A 308 13.35 6.68 23.60
N GLU A 309 12.47 7.55 24.11
CA GLU A 309 11.65 7.26 25.29
C GLU A 309 10.61 6.16 24.99
N PHE A 310 9.93 6.20 23.84
CA PHE A 310 9.02 5.13 23.43
C PHE A 310 9.73 3.78 23.38
N ASN A 311 10.92 3.74 22.74
CA ASN A 311 11.73 2.54 22.61
C ASN A 311 12.23 2.03 23.96
N ARG A 312 12.64 2.94 24.89
CA ARG A 312 13.04 2.60 26.24
C ARG A 312 11.90 1.94 27.00
N ILE A 313 10.71 2.55 27.03
CA ILE A 313 9.54 2.01 27.70
C ILE A 313 9.15 0.65 27.10
N ARG A 314 9.16 0.55 25.77
CA ARG A 314 8.87 -0.70 25.08
C ARG A 314 9.83 -1.82 25.48
N LYS A 315 11.12 -1.54 25.57
CA LYS A 315 12.16 -2.50 25.96
C LYS A 315 12.04 -2.94 27.42
N GLU A 316 11.76 -2.01 28.32
CA GLU A 316 11.73 -2.27 29.77
C GLU A 316 10.39 -2.81 30.27
N GLN A 317 9.26 -2.35 29.68
CA GLN A 317 7.92 -2.58 30.21
C GLN A 317 6.97 -3.21 29.17
N GLY A 318 7.44 -3.39 27.93
CA GLY A 318 6.68 -3.98 26.83
C GLY A 318 5.86 -2.97 26.01
N LEU A 319 5.40 -3.43 24.84
CA LEU A 319 4.69 -2.59 23.87
C LEU A 319 3.43 -1.93 24.45
N LYS A 320 2.67 -2.65 25.29
CA LYS A 320 1.44 -2.11 25.89
C LYS A 320 1.70 -0.86 26.74
N ALA A 321 2.80 -0.86 27.51
CA ALA A 321 3.20 0.30 28.32
C ALA A 321 3.65 1.48 27.44
N ALA A 322 4.40 1.22 26.37
CA ALA A 322 4.83 2.24 25.43
C ALA A 322 3.64 2.90 24.72
N LEU A 323 2.64 2.11 24.28
CA LEU A 323 1.41 2.63 23.68
C LEU A 323 0.60 3.46 24.70
N ALA A 324 0.49 3.02 25.94
CA ALA A 324 -0.17 3.79 26.99
C ALA A 324 0.55 5.13 27.27
N TRP A 325 1.89 5.13 27.28
CA TRP A 325 2.68 6.36 27.40
C TRP A 325 2.44 7.31 26.22
N ARG A 326 2.42 6.78 24.97
CA ARG A 326 2.07 7.55 23.77
C ARG A 326 0.69 8.20 23.91
N ASP A 327 -0.31 7.42 24.32
CA ASP A 327 -1.70 7.85 24.39
C ASP A 327 -1.95 8.87 25.51
N ALA A 328 -1.16 8.84 26.59
CA ALA A 328 -1.23 9.81 27.68
C ALA A 328 -0.70 11.21 27.31
N ARG A 329 -0.05 11.35 26.15
CA ARG A 329 0.49 12.63 25.63
C ARG A 329 -0.44 13.30 24.61
N ALA A 330 -1.57 12.68 24.27
CA ALA A 330 -2.55 13.16 23.29
C ALA A 330 -3.57 14.13 23.92
#